data_2524682634596be5829c0b64ce0ecb6d
#
_entry.id   2524682634596be5829c0b64ce0ecb6d
#
_cell.length_a   1.000
_cell.length_b   1.000
_cell.length_c   1.000
_cell.angle_alpha   90.00
_cell.angle_beta   90.00
_cell.angle_gamma   90.00
#
_symmetry.space_group_name_H-M   'P 1'
#
loop_
_entity.id
_entity.type
_entity.pdbx_description
1 polymer ?
#
loop_
_entity_poly.entity_id
_entity_poly.type
_entity_poly.pdbx_seq_one_letter_code
_entity_poly.pdbx_strand_id
1 'polypeptide(L)'
;MPYNEVKDAQRALVECDALLIIAGAGMSVDSGIFTYRGTNGIWNRSIQIGSEMYRYDEISSLKMWKEYPELAWGFKANFYNMMRQAEPHAGYYKLLDYVTNRKNNNYFICTSNIDNYFERTGFDKDKIYEVHGTMKLLQCMDKKCATRNGAIECTESHIPTIDADTFIGTNLPPCPYCSNILRPNVSMFGDYDFYGKPYEFAKKKMEQWLQENEKKQSKLVILEIGCGINPHSLRMNDGKTMSGEWKLPKITNLSKMIRLNPDDEDPQHDCIHVHMGSKQGIQLLM
;
A
#
# COMPACT_ATOMS: atom_id res chain seq x y z
N MET A 1 20.44 -21.58 10.46
CA MET A 1 20.29 -20.17 10.84
C MET A 1 18.89 -19.61 10.62
N PRO A 2 18.15 -19.83 9.54
CA PRO A 2 16.78 -19.26 9.42
C PRO A 2 15.77 -19.77 10.48
N TYR A 3 16.04 -20.91 11.12
CA TYR A 3 15.14 -21.52 12.09
C TYR A 3 15.05 -20.76 13.44
N ASN A 4 16.12 -20.10 13.86
CA ASN A 4 16.12 -19.32 15.11
C ASN A 4 15.34 -17.99 14.92
N GLU A 5 15.49 -17.32 13.78
CA GLU A 5 14.80 -16.07 13.47
C GLU A 5 13.28 -16.25 13.42
N VAL A 6 12.81 -17.34 12.82
CA VAL A 6 11.38 -17.67 12.81
C VAL A 6 10.84 -17.87 14.23
N LYS A 7 11.54 -18.61 15.08
CA LYS A 7 11.12 -18.82 16.48
C LYS A 7 11.12 -17.53 17.28
N ASP A 8 12.10 -16.67 17.07
CA ASP A 8 12.18 -15.39 17.77
C ASP A 8 11.07 -14.44 17.30
N ALA A 9 10.73 -14.45 15.99
CA ALA A 9 9.59 -13.72 15.44
C ALA A 9 8.26 -14.25 16.02
N GLN A 10 8.07 -15.56 16.04
CA GLN A 10 6.88 -16.20 16.64
C GLN A 10 6.74 -15.82 18.13
N ARG A 11 7.83 -15.86 18.90
CA ARG A 11 7.84 -15.46 20.31
C ARG A 11 7.45 -13.98 20.46
N ALA A 12 8.07 -13.09 19.68
CA ALA A 12 7.75 -11.67 19.73
C ALA A 12 6.28 -11.40 19.39
N LEU A 13 5.73 -12.08 18.40
CA LEU A 13 4.32 -11.98 18.04
C LEU A 13 3.39 -12.51 19.14
N VAL A 14 3.73 -13.61 19.81
CA VAL A 14 2.94 -14.13 20.94
C VAL A 14 2.95 -13.17 22.12
N GLU A 15 4.11 -12.62 22.46
CA GLU A 15 4.30 -11.77 23.64
C GLU A 15 3.86 -10.31 23.45
N CYS A 16 3.61 -9.84 22.23
CA CYS A 16 3.22 -8.45 22.01
C CYS A 16 1.78 -8.18 22.47
N ASP A 17 1.56 -6.97 22.97
CA ASP A 17 0.24 -6.45 23.35
C ASP A 17 -0.44 -5.70 22.19
N ALA A 18 0.37 -5.17 21.28
CA ALA A 18 -0.08 -4.38 20.14
C ALA A 18 0.74 -4.72 18.89
N LEU A 19 0.09 -4.74 17.72
CA LEU A 19 0.73 -5.07 16.45
C LEU A 19 0.52 -3.95 15.42
N LEU A 20 1.61 -3.29 15.00
CA LEU A 20 1.60 -2.41 13.84
C LEU A 20 2.02 -3.18 12.60
N ILE A 21 1.13 -3.32 11.64
CA ILE A 21 1.39 -3.97 10.37
C ILE A 21 1.77 -2.89 9.35
N ILE A 22 2.97 -3.00 8.80
CA ILE A 22 3.45 -2.13 7.72
C ILE A 22 3.52 -2.96 6.45
N ALA A 23 2.75 -2.60 5.43
CA ALA A 23 2.66 -3.41 4.22
C ALA A 23 3.05 -2.62 2.96
N GLY A 24 3.98 -3.17 2.20
CA GLY A 24 4.35 -2.70 0.87
C GLY A 24 3.88 -3.66 -0.24
N ALA A 25 4.28 -3.40 -1.48
CA ALA A 25 3.83 -4.14 -2.65
C ALA A 25 4.11 -5.65 -2.58
N GLY A 26 5.17 -6.06 -1.87
CA GLY A 26 5.50 -7.47 -1.66
C GLY A 26 4.43 -8.25 -0.89
N MET A 27 3.55 -7.56 -0.14
CA MET A 27 2.39 -8.21 0.51
C MET A 27 1.41 -8.80 -0.50
N SER A 28 1.27 -8.20 -1.69
CA SER A 28 0.25 -8.59 -2.68
C SER A 28 0.78 -9.49 -3.81
N VAL A 29 2.09 -9.80 -3.81
CA VAL A 29 2.71 -10.62 -4.88
C VAL A 29 2.10 -11.99 -5.00
N ASP A 30 1.89 -12.66 -3.86
CA ASP A 30 1.29 -13.99 -3.82
C ASP A 30 -0.20 -14.01 -4.23
N SER A 31 -0.80 -12.84 -4.42
CA SER A 31 -2.13 -12.63 -5.02
C SER A 31 -2.08 -12.40 -6.54
N GLY A 32 -0.89 -12.41 -7.14
CA GLY A 32 -0.70 -12.16 -8.57
C GLY A 32 -0.54 -10.69 -8.94
N ILE A 33 -0.37 -9.80 -7.96
CA ILE A 33 -0.11 -8.38 -8.21
C ILE A 33 1.40 -8.15 -8.33
N PHE A 34 1.82 -7.42 -9.34
CA PHE A 34 3.23 -7.12 -9.55
C PHE A 34 3.81 -6.24 -8.46
N THR A 35 5.06 -6.54 -8.06
CA THR A 35 5.86 -5.58 -7.29
C THR A 35 6.34 -4.44 -8.18
N TYR A 36 6.67 -3.32 -7.56
CA TYR A 36 7.33 -2.22 -8.27
C TYR A 36 8.78 -2.57 -8.62
N ARG A 37 9.48 -3.31 -7.76
CA ARG A 37 10.90 -3.69 -7.90
C ARG A 37 11.10 -5.18 -7.61
N GLY A 38 12.36 -5.63 -7.63
CA GLY A 38 12.74 -7.04 -7.57
C GLY A 38 12.89 -7.62 -8.97
N THR A 39 13.26 -8.90 -9.06
CA THR A 39 13.58 -9.58 -10.32
C THR A 39 12.44 -9.53 -11.34
N ASN A 40 11.20 -9.46 -10.87
CA ASN A 40 9.99 -9.37 -11.69
C ASN A 40 9.24 -8.04 -11.55
N GLY A 41 9.86 -7.02 -10.95
CA GLY A 41 9.23 -5.74 -10.68
C GLY A 41 8.92 -4.94 -11.95
N ILE A 42 7.77 -4.26 -11.95
CA ILE A 42 7.31 -3.43 -13.07
C ILE A 42 8.25 -2.24 -13.33
N TRP A 43 9.01 -1.81 -12.31
CA TRP A 43 9.98 -0.71 -12.45
C TRP A 43 11.12 -1.00 -13.41
N ASN A 44 11.56 -2.26 -13.47
CA ASN A 44 12.65 -2.69 -14.35
C ASN A 44 12.17 -3.03 -15.76
N ARG A 45 10.86 -2.95 -16.01
CA ARG A 45 10.27 -3.23 -17.31
C ARG A 45 9.88 -1.93 -17.97
N SER A 46 10.22 -1.79 -19.23
CA SER A 46 9.60 -0.79 -20.08
C SER A 46 8.19 -1.26 -20.40
N ILE A 47 7.22 -0.35 -20.26
CA ILE A 47 5.82 -0.60 -20.53
C ILE A 47 5.57 -0.16 -21.95
N GLN A 48 5.29 -1.10 -22.84
CA GLN A 48 4.95 -0.79 -24.22
C GLN A 48 3.49 -0.36 -24.31
N ILE A 49 3.26 0.79 -24.89
CA ILE A 49 1.92 1.31 -25.19
C ILE A 49 1.95 1.79 -26.66
N GLY A 50 1.26 1.07 -27.51
CA GLY A 50 1.40 1.28 -28.95
C GLY A 50 2.83 1.04 -29.42
N SER A 51 3.42 2.01 -30.12
CA SER A 51 4.83 1.99 -30.56
C SER A 51 5.81 2.53 -29.54
N GLU A 52 5.34 3.15 -28.47
CA GLU A 52 6.17 3.85 -27.50
C GLU A 52 6.46 2.99 -26.27
N MET A 53 7.64 3.25 -25.65
CA MET A 53 8.11 2.57 -24.46
C MET A 53 8.18 3.55 -23.30
N TYR A 54 7.48 3.26 -22.21
CA TYR A 54 7.44 4.10 -21.02
C TYR A 54 8.06 3.39 -19.83
N ARG A 55 8.74 4.14 -18.97
CA ARG A 55 9.09 3.67 -17.64
C ARG A 55 7.88 3.82 -16.72
N TYR A 56 7.87 3.03 -15.63
CA TYR A 56 6.77 3.09 -14.67
C TYR A 56 6.60 4.48 -14.04
N ASP A 57 7.70 5.16 -13.69
CA ASP A 57 7.68 6.49 -13.10
C ASP A 57 7.22 7.58 -14.08
N GLU A 58 7.35 7.35 -15.36
CA GLU A 58 6.84 8.24 -16.42
C GLU A 58 5.32 8.08 -16.56
N ILE A 59 4.84 6.84 -16.77
CA ILE A 59 3.42 6.59 -17.00
C ILE A 59 2.57 6.80 -15.74
N SER A 60 3.15 6.60 -14.54
CA SER A 60 2.48 6.82 -13.25
C SER A 60 2.85 8.19 -12.64
N SER A 61 2.92 9.24 -13.45
CA SER A 61 3.25 10.60 -13.04
C SER A 61 2.11 11.58 -13.26
N LEU A 62 2.08 12.67 -12.48
CA LEU A 62 1.12 13.75 -12.72
C LEU A 62 1.31 14.38 -14.11
N LYS A 63 2.53 14.41 -14.64
CA LYS A 63 2.83 14.91 -15.98
C LYS A 63 2.06 14.09 -17.03
N MET A 64 2.12 12.76 -16.97
CA MET A 64 1.40 11.87 -17.89
C MET A 64 -0.12 12.15 -17.86
N TRP A 65 -0.68 12.31 -16.67
CA TRP A 65 -2.11 12.63 -16.51
C TRP A 65 -2.52 13.98 -17.12
N LYS A 66 -1.61 14.98 -17.12
CA LYS A 66 -1.87 16.30 -17.70
C LYS A 66 -1.70 16.33 -19.22
N GLU A 67 -0.73 15.60 -19.75
CA GLU A 67 -0.38 15.64 -21.17
C GLU A 67 -1.09 14.55 -21.99
N TYR A 68 -1.26 13.34 -21.41
CA TYR A 68 -1.81 12.16 -22.09
C TYR A 68 -2.76 11.38 -21.18
N PRO A 69 -3.91 11.96 -20.77
CA PRO A 69 -4.81 11.35 -19.80
C PRO A 69 -5.39 10.01 -20.25
N GLU A 70 -5.56 9.81 -21.56
CA GLU A 70 -6.04 8.56 -22.15
C GLU A 70 -5.04 7.42 -21.93
N LEU A 71 -3.74 7.67 -22.08
CA LEU A 71 -2.68 6.70 -21.80
C LEU A 71 -2.58 6.42 -20.31
N ALA A 72 -2.63 7.45 -19.47
CA ALA A 72 -2.59 7.32 -18.03
C ALA A 72 -3.77 6.48 -17.52
N TRP A 73 -4.97 6.71 -18.07
CA TRP A 73 -6.15 5.92 -17.75
C TRP A 73 -6.05 4.49 -18.29
N GLY A 74 -5.56 4.28 -19.50
CA GLY A 74 -5.37 2.95 -20.06
C GLY A 74 -4.50 2.07 -19.15
N PHE A 75 -3.37 2.62 -18.69
CA PHE A 75 -2.50 1.96 -17.73
C PHE A 75 -3.21 1.69 -16.39
N LYS A 76 -3.86 2.68 -15.80
CA LYS A 76 -4.52 2.56 -14.49
C LYS A 76 -5.76 1.68 -14.53
N ALA A 77 -6.54 1.70 -15.60
CA ALA A 77 -7.71 0.84 -15.75
C ALA A 77 -7.30 -0.64 -15.90
N ASN A 78 -6.22 -0.92 -16.62
CA ASN A 78 -5.68 -2.27 -16.70
C ASN A 78 -5.22 -2.78 -15.33
N PHE A 79 -4.51 -1.94 -14.57
CA PHE A 79 -4.08 -2.25 -13.21
C PHE A 79 -5.29 -2.45 -12.26
N TYR A 80 -6.33 -1.61 -12.37
CA TYR A 80 -7.57 -1.75 -11.63
C TYR A 80 -8.25 -3.10 -11.91
N ASN A 81 -8.37 -3.48 -13.17
CA ASN A 81 -8.97 -4.74 -13.57
C ASN A 81 -8.19 -5.95 -13.03
N MET A 82 -6.86 -5.89 -13.10
CA MET A 82 -6.00 -6.93 -12.54
C MET A 82 -6.20 -7.07 -11.01
N MET A 83 -6.18 -5.97 -10.26
CA MET A 83 -6.39 -6.01 -8.81
C MET A 83 -7.79 -6.53 -8.43
N ARG A 84 -8.79 -6.22 -9.25
CA ARG A 84 -10.15 -6.63 -8.99
C ARG A 84 -10.40 -8.11 -9.28
N GLN A 85 -9.76 -8.66 -10.32
CA GLN A 85 -9.84 -10.07 -10.69
C GLN A 85 -9.05 -10.98 -9.75
N ALA A 86 -7.96 -10.46 -9.20
CA ALA A 86 -7.15 -11.22 -8.26
C ALA A 86 -7.78 -11.25 -6.86
N GLU A 87 -7.54 -12.35 -6.13
CA GLU A 87 -8.03 -12.54 -4.78
C GLU A 87 -6.91 -12.36 -3.75
N PRO A 88 -7.19 -11.75 -2.58
CA PRO A 88 -6.23 -11.72 -1.48
C PRO A 88 -5.79 -13.15 -1.13
N HIS A 89 -4.49 -13.40 -1.09
CA HIS A 89 -3.98 -14.74 -0.79
C HIS A 89 -4.25 -15.14 0.68
N ALA A 90 -4.12 -16.43 0.99
CA ALA A 90 -4.43 -17.00 2.30
C ALA A 90 -3.71 -16.32 3.48
N GLY A 91 -2.56 -15.68 3.26
CA GLY A 91 -1.85 -14.92 4.29
C GLY A 91 -2.66 -13.74 4.84
N TYR A 92 -3.44 -13.05 4.01
CA TYR A 92 -4.32 -11.97 4.48
C TYR A 92 -5.35 -12.47 5.49
N TYR A 93 -6.03 -13.58 5.17
CA TYR A 93 -7.05 -14.17 6.04
C TYR A 93 -6.43 -14.72 7.33
N LYS A 94 -5.24 -15.32 7.25
CA LYS A 94 -4.50 -15.80 8.42
C LYS A 94 -4.09 -14.66 9.35
N LEU A 95 -3.63 -13.54 8.76
CA LEU A 95 -3.27 -12.35 9.52
C LEU A 95 -4.49 -11.71 10.19
N LEU A 96 -5.64 -11.67 9.50
CA LEU A 96 -6.90 -11.20 10.06
C LEU A 96 -7.32 -12.06 11.26
N ASP A 97 -7.36 -13.38 11.11
CA ASP A 97 -7.67 -14.32 12.21
C ASP A 97 -6.74 -14.08 13.40
N TYR A 98 -5.45 -13.92 13.15
CA TYR A 98 -4.46 -13.66 14.19
C TYR A 98 -4.74 -12.37 14.97
N VAL A 99 -4.97 -11.24 14.29
CA VAL A 99 -5.18 -9.96 14.98
C VAL A 99 -6.53 -9.88 15.69
N THR A 100 -7.55 -10.57 15.18
CA THR A 100 -8.88 -10.61 15.81
C THR A 100 -8.93 -11.54 17.01
N ASN A 101 -8.47 -12.77 16.87
CA ASN A 101 -8.62 -13.82 17.86
C ASN A 101 -7.49 -13.90 18.88
N ARG A 102 -6.27 -13.49 18.51
CA ARG A 102 -5.08 -13.58 19.36
C ARG A 102 -4.63 -12.25 19.95
N LYS A 103 -4.99 -11.12 19.33
CA LYS A 103 -4.57 -9.77 19.74
C LYS A 103 -5.71 -8.88 20.19
N ASN A 104 -6.90 -9.43 20.42
CA ASN A 104 -8.07 -8.68 20.87
C ASN A 104 -8.32 -7.40 20.04
N ASN A 105 -8.09 -7.46 18.73
CA ASN A 105 -8.17 -6.32 17.82
C ASN A 105 -7.23 -5.15 18.15
N ASN A 106 -6.16 -5.34 18.93
CA ASN A 106 -5.17 -4.30 19.20
C ASN A 106 -4.10 -4.25 18.12
N TYR A 107 -4.49 -3.79 16.95
CA TYR A 107 -3.64 -3.63 15.78
C TYR A 107 -3.95 -2.36 15.01
N PHE A 108 -3.01 -1.93 14.17
CA PHE A 108 -3.21 -0.94 13.12
C PHE A 108 -2.43 -1.35 11.86
N ILE A 109 -2.92 -0.96 10.68
CA ILE A 109 -2.31 -1.23 9.38
C ILE A 109 -1.91 0.10 8.75
N CYS A 110 -0.65 0.20 8.32
CA CYS A 110 -0.16 1.28 7.47
C CYS A 110 0.35 0.66 6.16
N THR A 111 -0.24 1.02 5.04
CA THR A 111 0.12 0.40 3.76
C THR A 111 0.34 1.42 2.66
N SER A 112 1.33 1.14 1.81
CA SER A 112 1.52 1.85 0.53
C SER A 112 0.79 1.19 -0.64
N ASN A 113 0.12 0.05 -0.40
CA ASN A 113 -0.66 -0.63 -1.41
C ASN A 113 -1.98 0.11 -1.67
N ILE A 114 -2.39 0.11 -2.93
CA ILE A 114 -3.61 0.77 -3.40
C ILE A 114 -4.69 -0.23 -3.81
N ASP A 115 -4.45 -1.53 -3.55
CA ASP A 115 -5.24 -2.67 -4.01
C ASP A 115 -6.48 -2.97 -3.18
N ASN A 116 -6.61 -2.36 -2.01
CA ASN A 116 -7.73 -2.54 -1.09
C ASN A 116 -7.88 -3.98 -0.53
N TYR A 117 -6.82 -4.79 -0.57
CA TYR A 117 -6.92 -6.20 -0.17
C TYR A 117 -7.13 -6.39 1.33
N PHE A 118 -6.61 -5.52 2.17
CA PHE A 118 -6.90 -5.57 3.61
C PHE A 118 -8.40 -5.42 3.88
N GLU A 119 -9.06 -4.42 3.30
CA GLU A 119 -10.50 -4.23 3.48
C GLU A 119 -11.32 -5.36 2.84
N ARG A 120 -10.94 -5.82 1.62
CA ARG A 120 -11.59 -6.96 0.96
C ARG A 120 -11.52 -8.25 1.76
N THR A 121 -10.47 -8.42 2.58
CA THR A 121 -10.31 -9.58 3.46
C THR A 121 -11.18 -9.48 4.72
N GLY A 122 -11.65 -8.27 5.08
CA GLY A 122 -12.49 -8.03 6.24
C GLY A 122 -11.80 -7.34 7.42
N PHE A 123 -10.60 -6.79 7.23
CA PHE A 123 -10.00 -5.92 8.23
C PHE A 123 -10.84 -4.67 8.45
N ASP A 124 -10.86 -4.17 9.68
CA ASP A 124 -11.55 -2.94 10.04
C ASP A 124 -10.96 -1.74 9.27
N LYS A 125 -11.76 -1.15 8.38
CA LYS A 125 -11.36 0.01 7.57
C LYS A 125 -10.87 1.20 8.41
N ASP A 126 -11.36 1.33 9.64
CA ASP A 126 -10.98 2.38 10.56
C ASP A 126 -9.59 2.17 11.16
N LYS A 127 -8.98 1.02 10.93
CA LYS A 127 -7.63 0.63 11.32
C LYS A 127 -6.66 0.50 10.15
N ILE A 128 -7.01 1.04 8.99
CA ILE A 128 -6.19 0.99 7.78
C ILE A 128 -5.84 2.42 7.36
N TYR A 129 -4.54 2.71 7.28
CA TYR A 129 -4.02 3.94 6.71
C TYR A 129 -3.32 3.64 5.39
N GLU A 130 -3.94 4.03 4.28
CA GLU A 130 -3.43 3.88 2.91
C GLU A 130 -2.66 5.15 2.54
N VAL A 131 -1.32 5.14 2.70
CA VAL A 131 -0.50 6.35 2.56
C VAL A 131 -0.46 6.91 1.13
N HIS A 132 -0.60 6.05 0.14
CA HIS A 132 -0.63 6.45 -1.28
C HIS A 132 -2.05 6.63 -1.83
N GLY A 133 -3.06 6.56 -0.97
CA GLY A 133 -4.44 6.57 -1.42
C GLY A 133 -4.93 5.22 -1.91
N THR A 134 -6.04 5.23 -2.64
CA THR A 134 -6.73 3.99 -3.05
C THR A 134 -7.37 4.12 -4.42
N MET A 135 -7.47 3.01 -5.14
CA MET A 135 -8.20 2.92 -6.41
C MET A 135 -9.74 2.96 -6.22
N LYS A 136 -10.24 2.89 -4.97
CA LYS A 136 -11.67 3.00 -4.65
C LYS A 136 -12.21 4.42 -4.77
N LEU A 137 -11.35 5.41 -4.78
CA LEU A 137 -11.71 6.82 -4.85
C LEU A 137 -11.16 7.46 -6.12
N LEU A 138 -11.91 8.42 -6.62
CA LEU A 138 -11.52 9.28 -7.74
C LEU A 138 -11.44 10.73 -7.27
N GLN A 139 -10.50 11.47 -7.83
CA GLN A 139 -10.39 12.91 -7.67
C GLN A 139 -10.44 13.62 -9.02
N CYS A 140 -10.93 14.85 -9.01
CA CYS A 140 -10.89 15.70 -10.20
C CYS A 140 -9.45 16.11 -10.54
N MET A 141 -9.11 16.16 -11.83
CA MET A 141 -7.84 16.71 -12.32
C MET A 141 -7.69 18.20 -12.04
N ASP A 142 -8.80 18.94 -11.94
CA ASP A 142 -8.77 20.31 -11.42
C ASP A 142 -8.62 20.29 -9.90
N LYS A 143 -7.45 20.73 -9.41
CA LYS A 143 -7.12 20.77 -7.98
C LYS A 143 -8.12 21.62 -7.17
N LYS A 144 -8.60 22.73 -7.71
CA LYS A 144 -9.57 23.60 -7.00
C LYS A 144 -10.90 22.90 -6.86
N CYS A 145 -11.34 22.20 -7.92
CA CYS A 145 -12.54 21.38 -7.89
C CYS A 145 -12.41 20.23 -6.89
N ALA A 146 -11.31 19.46 -6.93
CA ALA A 146 -11.04 18.38 -5.98
C ALA A 146 -11.01 18.86 -4.54
N THR A 147 -10.37 20.01 -4.27
CA THR A 147 -10.31 20.60 -2.92
C THR A 147 -11.69 21.03 -2.41
N ARG A 148 -12.55 21.56 -3.29
CA ARG A 148 -13.89 22.03 -2.93
C ARG A 148 -14.89 20.88 -2.72
N ASN A 149 -14.88 19.91 -3.60
CA ASN A 149 -15.93 18.88 -3.71
C ASN A 149 -15.51 17.53 -3.14
N GLY A 150 -14.21 17.31 -2.90
CA GLY A 150 -13.70 16.06 -2.36
C GLY A 150 -13.40 15.00 -3.42
N ALA A 151 -13.07 13.82 -2.94
CA ALA A 151 -12.99 12.62 -3.74
C ALA A 151 -14.37 11.94 -3.80
N ILE A 152 -14.63 11.22 -4.88
CA ILE A 152 -15.88 10.46 -5.07
C ILE A 152 -15.57 8.97 -5.15
N GLU A 153 -16.55 8.13 -4.88
CA GLU A 153 -16.40 6.69 -4.97
C GLU A 153 -16.20 6.27 -6.43
N CYS A 154 -15.23 5.37 -6.66
CA CYS A 154 -14.98 4.76 -7.95
C CYS A 154 -15.92 3.56 -8.15
N THR A 155 -16.76 3.63 -9.17
CA THR A 155 -17.62 2.52 -9.61
C THR A 155 -17.15 1.98 -10.94
N GLU A 156 -17.67 0.84 -11.37
CA GLU A 156 -17.35 0.25 -12.67
C GLU A 156 -17.61 1.20 -13.85
N SER A 157 -18.66 2.01 -13.75
CA SER A 157 -19.03 2.99 -14.80
C SER A 157 -18.00 4.10 -14.98
N HIS A 158 -17.09 4.28 -14.01
CA HIS A 158 -16.00 5.25 -14.10
C HIS A 158 -14.73 4.67 -14.74
N ILE A 159 -14.67 3.35 -14.95
CA ILE A 159 -13.49 2.74 -15.54
C ILE A 159 -13.58 2.81 -17.06
N PRO A 160 -12.64 3.49 -17.73
CA PRO A 160 -12.63 3.59 -19.18
C PRO A 160 -12.53 2.22 -19.86
N THR A 161 -13.11 2.10 -21.04
CA THR A 161 -12.81 0.98 -21.91
C THR A 161 -11.38 1.14 -22.42
N ILE A 162 -10.62 0.05 -22.42
CA ILE A 162 -9.24 0.03 -22.89
C ILE A 162 -9.23 -0.55 -24.31
N ASP A 163 -8.66 0.17 -25.23
CA ASP A 163 -8.35 -0.37 -26.56
C ASP A 163 -7.23 -1.42 -26.43
N ALA A 164 -7.47 -2.63 -26.93
CA ALA A 164 -6.58 -3.77 -26.71
C ALA A 164 -5.23 -3.63 -27.46
N ASP A 165 -5.22 -2.91 -28.56
CA ASP A 165 -4.03 -2.78 -29.41
C ASP A 165 -3.16 -1.57 -28.99
N THR A 166 -3.79 -0.48 -28.58
CA THR A 166 -3.11 0.78 -28.24
C THR A 166 -2.96 1.03 -26.76
N PHE A 167 -3.67 0.27 -25.90
CA PHE A 167 -3.79 0.52 -24.46
C PHE A 167 -4.31 1.92 -24.09
N ILE A 168 -5.00 2.58 -25.02
CA ILE A 168 -5.60 3.89 -24.78
C ILE A 168 -6.95 3.72 -24.10
N GLY A 169 -7.18 4.46 -23.04
CA GLY A 169 -8.49 4.55 -22.39
C GLY A 169 -9.43 5.45 -23.19
N THR A 170 -10.62 4.93 -23.51
CA THR A 170 -11.68 5.69 -24.15
C THR A 170 -12.82 5.96 -23.18
N ASN A 171 -13.63 6.99 -23.42
CA ASN A 171 -14.74 7.39 -22.53
C ASN A 171 -14.25 7.71 -21.10
N LEU A 172 -13.26 8.59 -21.01
CA LEU A 172 -12.71 8.99 -19.71
C LEU A 172 -13.81 9.57 -18.81
N PRO A 173 -13.84 9.23 -17.51
CA PRO A 173 -14.92 9.64 -16.62
C PRO A 173 -14.89 11.15 -16.38
N PRO A 174 -15.98 11.88 -16.67
CA PRO A 174 -16.07 13.30 -16.38
C PRO A 174 -16.37 13.56 -14.91
N CYS A 175 -15.81 14.62 -14.37
CA CYS A 175 -16.15 15.11 -13.05
C CYS A 175 -17.59 15.64 -13.02
N PRO A 176 -18.44 15.19 -12.08
CA PRO A 176 -19.84 15.63 -12.02
C PRO A 176 -20.01 17.12 -11.65
N TYR A 177 -18.94 17.76 -11.16
CA TYR A 177 -19.00 19.16 -10.71
C TYR A 177 -18.46 20.18 -11.72
N CYS A 178 -17.52 19.78 -12.58
CA CYS A 178 -16.89 20.73 -13.52
C CYS A 178 -16.60 20.14 -14.90
N SER A 179 -17.03 18.90 -15.15
CA SER A 179 -16.82 18.15 -16.40
C SER A 179 -15.35 17.90 -16.80
N ASN A 180 -14.38 18.27 -15.93
CA ASN A 180 -12.99 17.89 -16.15
C ASN A 180 -12.82 16.39 -15.90
N ILE A 181 -11.70 15.81 -16.32
CA ILE A 181 -11.43 14.38 -16.16
C ILE A 181 -11.25 14.02 -14.68
N LEU A 182 -11.85 12.90 -14.26
CA LEU A 182 -11.54 12.24 -13.00
C LEU A 182 -10.33 11.33 -13.19
N ARG A 183 -9.53 11.19 -12.11
CA ARG A 183 -8.45 10.21 -12.02
C ARG A 183 -8.52 9.45 -10.71
N PRO A 184 -7.91 8.27 -10.58
CA PRO A 184 -7.81 7.59 -9.29
C PRO A 184 -7.19 8.50 -8.23
N ASN A 185 -7.74 8.47 -7.02
CA ASN A 185 -7.20 9.20 -5.88
C ASN A 185 -6.01 8.45 -5.28
N VAL A 186 -4.96 8.37 -6.09
CA VAL A 186 -3.70 7.70 -5.80
C VAL A 186 -2.57 8.69 -6.01
N SER A 187 -1.67 8.79 -5.03
CA SER A 187 -0.46 9.61 -5.13
C SER A 187 0.51 9.04 -6.17
N MET A 188 1.00 9.88 -7.04
CA MET A 188 1.87 9.51 -8.17
C MET A 188 3.19 10.29 -8.13
N PHE A 189 4.13 9.96 -9.02
CA PHE A 189 5.39 10.69 -9.12
C PHE A 189 5.15 12.15 -9.50
N GLY A 190 5.73 13.07 -8.70
CA GLY A 190 5.55 14.51 -8.89
C GLY A 190 4.12 15.00 -8.65
N ASP A 191 3.31 14.29 -7.87
CA ASP A 191 1.90 14.59 -7.66
C ASP A 191 1.64 15.57 -6.53
N TYR A 192 1.84 16.85 -6.81
CA TYR A 192 1.47 17.94 -5.91
C TYR A 192 -0.02 18.34 -5.96
N ASP A 193 -0.82 17.62 -6.77
CA ASP A 193 -2.26 17.80 -6.89
C ASP A 193 -3.06 16.67 -6.20
N PHE A 194 -2.37 15.75 -5.51
CA PHE A 194 -3.00 14.67 -4.77
C PHE A 194 -3.92 15.21 -3.67
N TYR A 195 -5.17 14.71 -3.65
CA TYR A 195 -6.14 15.07 -2.63
C TYR A 195 -6.07 14.12 -1.45
N GLY A 196 -5.28 14.47 -0.45
CA GLY A 196 -4.95 13.62 0.69
C GLY A 196 -5.94 13.62 1.86
N LYS A 197 -6.96 14.51 1.86
CA LYS A 197 -7.90 14.65 3.00
C LYS A 197 -8.59 13.36 3.44
N PRO A 198 -9.03 12.45 2.53
CA PRO A 198 -9.65 11.19 2.95
C PRO A 198 -8.79 10.36 3.90
N TYR A 199 -7.47 10.50 3.79
CA TYR A 199 -6.50 9.69 4.53
C TYR A 199 -6.00 10.34 5.82
N GLU A 200 -6.21 11.65 6.00
CA GLU A 200 -5.81 12.38 7.21
C GLU A 200 -6.49 11.84 8.47
N PHE A 201 -7.72 11.38 8.35
CA PHE A 201 -8.47 10.82 9.47
C PHE A 201 -7.88 9.48 9.92
N ALA A 202 -7.59 8.59 8.96
CA ALA A 202 -6.95 7.30 9.24
C ALA A 202 -5.54 7.49 9.84
N LYS A 203 -4.78 8.45 9.33
CA LYS A 203 -3.48 8.84 9.91
C LYS A 203 -3.61 9.28 11.37
N LYS A 204 -4.55 10.19 11.67
CA LYS A 204 -4.79 10.65 13.05
C LYS A 204 -5.21 9.50 13.96
N LYS A 205 -6.08 8.59 13.51
CA LYS A 205 -6.46 7.38 14.26
C LYS A 205 -5.24 6.52 14.59
N MET A 206 -4.36 6.29 13.61
CA MET A 206 -3.12 5.54 13.83
C MET A 206 -2.22 6.23 14.86
N GLU A 207 -2.03 7.55 14.75
CA GLU A 207 -1.23 8.33 15.70
C GLU A 207 -1.80 8.27 17.12
N GLN A 208 -3.11 8.36 17.26
CA GLN A 208 -3.82 8.20 18.55
C GLN A 208 -3.64 6.78 19.11
N TRP A 209 -3.82 5.76 18.28
CA TRP A 209 -3.61 4.38 18.68
C TRP A 209 -2.16 4.12 19.15
N LEU A 210 -1.17 4.67 18.48
CA LEU A 210 0.23 4.60 18.90
C LEU A 210 0.46 5.26 20.27
N GLN A 211 -0.08 6.48 20.46
CA GLN A 211 0.01 7.21 21.72
C GLN A 211 -0.68 6.48 22.88
N GLU A 212 -1.83 5.86 22.64
CA GLU A 212 -2.55 5.08 23.64
C GLU A 212 -1.74 3.85 24.09
N ASN A 213 -1.13 3.13 23.13
CA ASN A 213 -0.28 1.98 23.44
C ASN A 213 1.02 2.41 24.15
N GLU A 214 1.58 3.56 23.80
CA GLU A 214 2.73 4.13 24.51
C GLU A 214 2.37 4.47 25.98
N LYS A 215 1.25 5.14 26.22
CA LYS A 215 0.79 5.47 27.59
C LYS A 215 0.52 4.22 28.43
N LYS A 216 0.02 3.14 27.81
CA LYS A 216 -0.21 1.84 28.47
C LYS A 216 1.07 1.03 28.65
N GLN A 217 2.21 1.50 28.12
CA GLN A 217 3.46 0.76 28.06
C GLN A 217 3.31 -0.62 27.39
N SER A 218 2.39 -0.71 26.41
CA SER A 218 2.17 -1.94 25.65
C SER A 218 3.44 -2.36 24.93
N LYS A 219 3.74 -3.65 24.93
CA LYS A 219 4.80 -4.24 24.09
C LYS A 219 4.34 -4.18 22.63
N LEU A 220 4.78 -3.17 21.89
CA LEU A 220 4.44 -3.00 20.50
C LEU A 220 5.44 -3.75 19.63
N VAL A 221 4.92 -4.54 18.70
CA VAL A 221 5.70 -5.16 17.62
C VAL A 221 5.32 -4.52 16.31
N ILE A 222 6.32 -4.24 15.46
CA ILE A 222 6.12 -3.89 14.06
C ILE A 222 6.33 -5.13 13.21
N LEU A 223 5.34 -5.48 12.41
CA LEU A 223 5.44 -6.50 11.37
C LEU A 223 5.47 -5.82 10.00
N GLU A 224 6.67 -5.66 9.44
CA GLU A 224 6.89 -5.09 8.13
C GLU A 224 6.87 -6.20 7.07
N ILE A 225 6.00 -6.08 6.06
CA ILE A 225 5.78 -7.11 5.04
C ILE A 225 5.97 -6.53 3.65
N GLY A 226 6.94 -7.04 2.90
CA GLY A 226 7.14 -6.71 1.49
C GLY A 226 7.40 -5.24 1.20
N CYS A 227 7.97 -4.48 2.14
CA CYS A 227 8.36 -3.10 1.94
C CYS A 227 9.72 -3.03 1.21
N GLY A 228 9.72 -2.41 0.03
CA GLY A 228 10.93 -2.20 -0.74
C GLY A 228 11.82 -1.07 -0.20
N ILE A 229 13.10 -1.10 -0.58
CA ILE A 229 14.07 -0.04 -0.27
C ILE A 229 14.04 1.13 -1.26
N ASN A 230 13.36 0.97 -2.40
CA ASN A 230 13.28 1.99 -3.44
C ASN A 230 11.94 1.93 -4.19
N PRO A 231 11.10 2.98 -4.12
CA PRO A 231 11.16 4.08 -3.17
C PRO A 231 10.96 3.59 -1.72
N HIS A 232 11.59 4.28 -0.77
CA HIS A 232 11.47 3.96 0.67
C HIS A 232 10.11 4.43 1.24
N SER A 233 8.99 4.08 0.63
CA SER A 233 7.70 4.66 1.04
C SER A 233 7.37 4.39 2.50
N LEU A 234 7.48 3.13 2.93
CA LEU A 234 7.14 2.71 4.29
C LEU A 234 8.21 1.86 4.98
N ARG A 235 9.39 1.72 4.38
CA ARG A 235 10.49 0.98 5.01
C ARG A 235 10.80 1.57 6.38
N MET A 236 10.82 0.73 7.40
CA MET A 236 11.08 1.14 8.77
C MET A 236 12.54 0.97 9.14
N ASN A 237 13.04 1.91 9.96
CA ASN A 237 14.33 1.83 10.60
C ASN A 237 14.21 2.35 12.03
N ASP A 238 14.56 1.53 13.03
CA ASP A 238 14.52 1.88 14.46
C ASP A 238 13.21 2.57 14.89
N GLY A 239 12.08 2.06 14.43
CA GLY A 239 10.76 2.62 14.76
C GLY A 239 10.44 3.94 14.05
N LYS A 240 11.17 4.29 12.99
CA LYS A 240 10.89 5.44 12.12
C LYS A 240 10.81 5.00 10.67
N THR A 241 10.03 5.68 9.86
CA THR A 241 10.11 5.46 8.40
C THR A 241 11.40 6.02 7.84
N MET A 242 12.02 5.29 6.91
CA MET A 242 13.21 5.76 6.18
C MET A 242 12.89 6.86 5.17
N SER A 243 11.61 7.00 4.77
CA SER A 243 11.15 7.99 3.81
C SER A 243 10.91 9.34 4.47
N GLY A 244 11.40 10.39 3.84
CA GLY A 244 11.11 11.76 4.25
C GLY A 244 9.68 12.21 3.94
N GLU A 245 8.96 11.52 3.03
CA GLU A 245 7.63 11.92 2.57
C GLU A 245 6.50 11.45 3.49
N TRP A 246 6.61 10.23 4.04
CA TRP A 246 5.58 9.59 4.86
C TRP A 246 6.09 9.38 6.28
N LYS A 247 6.21 10.46 7.03
CA LYS A 247 6.72 10.40 8.41
C LYS A 247 5.67 9.79 9.33
N LEU A 248 5.90 8.55 9.75
CA LEU A 248 5.27 8.04 10.97
C LEU A 248 5.93 8.70 12.18
N PRO A 249 5.19 8.92 13.28
CA PRO A 249 5.78 9.38 14.52
C PRO A 249 6.82 8.36 15.00
N LYS A 250 7.82 8.83 15.74
CA LYS A 250 8.79 7.92 16.37
C LYS A 250 8.03 7.03 17.36
N ILE A 251 8.22 5.72 17.23
CA ILE A 251 7.65 4.73 18.14
C ILE A 251 8.63 4.49 19.27
N THR A 252 8.26 4.83 20.49
CA THR A 252 9.16 4.79 21.67
C THR A 252 8.99 3.52 22.49
N ASN A 253 7.84 2.84 22.42
CA ASN A 253 7.55 1.57 23.08
C ASN A 253 7.71 0.35 22.16
N LEU A 254 8.53 0.47 21.11
CA LEU A 254 8.85 -0.61 20.20
C LEU A 254 9.59 -1.73 20.96
N SER A 255 8.99 -2.90 21.01
CA SER A 255 9.58 -4.09 21.63
C SER A 255 10.45 -4.84 20.63
N LYS A 256 9.93 -5.11 19.44
CA LYS A 256 10.65 -5.78 18.33
C LYS A 256 10.10 -5.32 16.98
N MET A 257 10.98 -5.37 15.98
CA MET A 257 10.60 -5.26 14.58
C MET A 257 10.86 -6.60 13.89
N ILE A 258 9.88 -7.05 13.13
CA ILE A 258 9.94 -8.26 12.31
C ILE A 258 9.80 -7.81 10.85
N ARG A 259 10.72 -8.22 10.01
CA ARG A 259 10.72 -7.92 8.59
C ARG A 259 10.54 -9.18 7.78
N LEU A 260 9.45 -9.26 7.05
CA LEU A 260 9.12 -10.35 6.17
C LEU A 260 9.33 -9.91 4.71
N ASN A 261 10.43 -10.32 4.12
CA ASN A 261 10.79 -9.98 2.75
C ASN A 261 11.77 -11.02 2.18
N PRO A 262 11.53 -11.62 1.01
CA PRO A 262 12.43 -12.63 0.45
C PRO A 262 13.77 -12.08 -0.02
N ASP A 263 13.79 -10.84 -0.52
CA ASP A 263 14.92 -10.21 -1.21
C ASP A 263 15.60 -9.12 -0.38
N ASP A 264 15.53 -9.22 0.95
CA ASP A 264 16.07 -8.20 1.81
C ASP A 264 17.59 -8.33 1.99
N GLU A 265 18.33 -7.50 1.27
CA GLU A 265 19.79 -7.39 1.38
C GLU A 265 20.24 -6.30 2.37
N ASP A 266 19.30 -5.60 3.02
CA ASP A 266 19.64 -4.54 3.98
C ASP A 266 20.01 -5.14 5.33
N PRO A 267 21.30 -5.27 5.67
CA PRO A 267 21.76 -5.91 6.90
C PRO A 267 21.54 -5.01 8.13
N GLN A 268 20.98 -3.83 7.94
CA GLN A 268 20.88 -2.87 9.01
C GLN A 268 19.74 -3.24 9.94
N HIS A 269 20.07 -3.30 11.21
CA HIS A 269 19.25 -3.00 12.38
C HIS A 269 18.75 -4.20 13.18
N ASP A 270 18.40 -3.87 14.38
CA ASP A 270 17.79 -4.64 15.45
C ASP A 270 16.39 -5.21 15.07
N CYS A 271 16.28 -5.81 13.88
CA CYS A 271 15.07 -6.45 13.41
C CYS A 271 15.27 -7.94 13.14
N ILE A 272 14.24 -8.72 13.37
CA ILE A 272 14.22 -10.14 13.05
C ILE A 272 13.86 -10.25 11.56
N HIS A 273 14.80 -10.73 10.74
CA HIS A 273 14.59 -10.92 9.32
C HIS A 273 14.03 -12.31 9.03
N VAL A 274 12.90 -12.36 8.35
CA VAL A 274 12.30 -13.59 7.84
C VAL A 274 12.32 -13.54 6.31
N HIS A 275 13.28 -14.24 5.72
CA HIS A 275 13.52 -14.23 4.26
C HIS A 275 12.52 -15.14 3.53
N MET A 276 11.28 -14.70 3.47
CA MET A 276 10.16 -15.42 2.82
C MET A 276 9.20 -14.47 2.14
N GLY A 277 8.45 -14.99 1.17
CA GLY A 277 7.28 -14.31 0.59
C GLY A 277 6.17 -14.15 1.63
N SER A 278 5.28 -13.19 1.40
CA SER A 278 4.25 -12.78 2.35
C SER A 278 3.33 -13.94 2.77
N LYS A 279 2.80 -14.70 1.81
CA LYS A 279 1.90 -15.83 2.06
C LYS A 279 2.56 -16.89 2.95
N GLN A 280 3.72 -17.36 2.54
CA GLN A 280 4.44 -18.42 3.26
C GLN A 280 4.91 -17.96 4.63
N GLY A 281 5.49 -16.76 4.71
CA GLY A 281 5.98 -16.21 5.97
C GLY A 281 4.88 -15.99 6.99
N ILE A 282 3.74 -15.41 6.61
CA ILE A 282 2.60 -15.21 7.51
C ILE A 282 2.07 -16.57 8.00
N GLN A 283 1.93 -17.55 7.10
CA GLN A 283 1.49 -18.90 7.50
C GLN A 283 2.42 -19.58 8.49
N LEU A 284 3.72 -19.32 8.39
CA LEU A 284 4.71 -19.89 9.29
C LEU A 284 4.76 -19.17 10.64
N LEU A 285 4.55 -17.84 10.63
CA LEU A 285 4.66 -17.02 11.85
C LEU A 285 3.43 -17.09 12.75
N MET A 286 2.26 -17.38 12.19
CA MET A 286 0.95 -17.35 12.85
C MET A 286 0.23 -18.69 12.72
#